data_8a05721cca9fbb54b59bc96863ee1bc1
#
_entry.id   8a05721cca9fbb54b59bc96863ee1bc1
#
_cell.length_a   1.000
_cell.length_b   1.000
_cell.length_c   1.000
_cell.angle_alpha   90.00
_cell.angle_beta   90.00
_cell.angle_gamma   90.00
#
_symmetry.space_group_name_H-M   'P 1'
#
loop_
_entity.id
_entity.type
_entity.pdbx_description
1 polymer ?
#
loop_
_entity_poly.entity_id
_entity_poly.type
_entity_poly.pdbx_seq_one_letter_code
_entity_poly.pdbx_strand_id
1 'polypeptide(L)'
;HEAELINAAYTRNPDDFRKLTTDFEKLAKLQHYGLPTRLLDVTENPLVALYFACQNNQEKKITDGKTTLLPPTDGKIYYKRDYGKSYSDIEIKVLAYLASHEISGDYTLEKLLSDLNKYGIYTDKEVKECEASEYKSLLSTIQRNYFVISNLNNERLVRQSGSFLICGKYNVQLKEKLGQSIVKRAYSDVQD
;
A
#
# COMPACT_ATOMS: atom_id res chain seq x y z
N HIS A 1 5.84 -7.30 -11.28
CA HIS A 1 5.11 -6.18 -10.72
C HIS A 1 4.19 -6.60 -9.57
N GLU A 2 3.66 -5.63 -8.75
CA GLU A 2 2.94 -5.93 -7.50
C GLU A 2 1.71 -6.81 -7.73
N ALA A 3 0.83 -6.45 -8.66
CA ALA A 3 -0.37 -7.21 -8.98
C ALA A 3 -0.06 -8.64 -9.48
N GLU A 4 0.97 -8.81 -10.30
CA GLU A 4 1.40 -10.13 -10.78
C GLU A 4 1.89 -11.01 -9.63
N LEU A 5 2.70 -10.46 -8.71
CA LEU A 5 3.17 -11.18 -7.53
C LEU A 5 2.00 -11.59 -6.61
N ILE A 6 1.05 -10.68 -6.42
CA ILE A 6 -0.15 -10.92 -5.62
C ILE A 6 -0.99 -12.04 -6.25
N ASN A 7 -1.25 -11.95 -7.55
CA ASN A 7 -2.03 -12.97 -8.29
C ASN A 7 -1.33 -14.33 -8.31
N ALA A 8 0.00 -14.34 -8.47
CA ALA A 8 0.78 -15.58 -8.39
C ALA A 8 0.70 -16.23 -7.00
N ALA A 9 0.71 -15.45 -5.92
CA ALA A 9 0.56 -15.95 -4.57
C ALA A 9 -0.84 -16.54 -4.32
N TYR A 10 -1.91 -15.89 -4.82
CA TYR A 10 -3.29 -16.40 -4.73
C TYR A 10 -3.45 -17.72 -5.48
N THR A 11 -2.85 -17.83 -6.66
CA THR A 11 -2.92 -19.05 -7.49
C THR A 11 -2.22 -20.22 -6.82
N ARG A 12 -1.10 -19.96 -6.13
CA ARG A 12 -0.31 -21.01 -5.47
C ARG A 12 -0.91 -21.50 -4.15
N ASN A 13 -1.59 -20.64 -3.41
CA ASN A 13 -2.11 -20.94 -2.08
C ASN A 13 -3.57 -20.45 -1.92
N PRO A 14 -4.54 -20.94 -2.72
CA PRO A 14 -5.90 -20.43 -2.73
C PRO A 14 -6.62 -20.61 -1.38
N ASP A 15 -6.34 -21.69 -0.65
CA ASP A 15 -6.98 -21.97 0.63
C ASP A 15 -6.64 -20.96 1.72
N ASP A 16 -5.45 -20.42 1.68
CA ASP A 16 -4.99 -19.39 2.60
C ASP A 16 -5.74 -18.06 2.45
N PHE A 17 -6.24 -17.78 1.26
CA PHE A 17 -6.91 -16.52 0.94
C PHE A 17 -8.44 -16.64 0.88
N ARG A 18 -8.98 -17.86 0.88
CA ARG A 18 -10.44 -18.13 0.74
C ARG A 18 -11.30 -17.43 1.79
N LYS A 19 -10.77 -17.24 3.02
CA LYS A 19 -11.51 -16.62 4.13
C LYS A 19 -11.37 -15.10 4.17
N LEU A 20 -10.51 -14.52 3.33
CA LEU A 20 -10.26 -13.08 3.30
C LEU A 20 -11.24 -12.42 2.33
N THR A 21 -11.95 -11.42 2.82
CA THR A 21 -13.04 -10.78 2.09
C THR A 21 -12.61 -9.50 1.38
N THR A 22 -11.56 -8.85 1.87
CA THR A 22 -11.09 -7.57 1.34
C THR A 22 -9.68 -7.68 0.74
N ASP A 23 -9.38 -6.86 -0.24
CA ASP A 23 -8.04 -6.79 -0.82
C ASP A 23 -7.00 -6.32 0.19
N PHE A 24 -7.40 -5.46 1.15
CA PHE A 24 -6.51 -5.06 2.24
C PHE A 24 -6.08 -6.23 3.13
N GLU A 25 -7.03 -7.09 3.54
CA GLU A 25 -6.70 -8.29 4.32
C GLU A 25 -5.75 -9.22 3.57
N LYS A 26 -5.94 -9.35 2.25
CA LYS A 26 -5.07 -10.15 1.40
C LYS A 26 -3.66 -9.55 1.33
N LEU A 27 -3.54 -8.22 1.18
CA LEU A 27 -2.26 -7.52 1.20
C LEU A 27 -1.54 -7.69 2.54
N ALA A 28 -2.25 -7.50 3.66
CA ALA A 28 -1.70 -7.66 5.00
C ALA A 28 -1.19 -9.09 5.24
N LYS A 29 -1.90 -10.10 4.73
CA LYS A 29 -1.47 -11.49 4.80
C LYS A 29 -0.22 -11.77 3.97
N LEU A 30 -0.15 -11.22 2.76
CA LEU A 30 1.04 -11.32 1.90
C LEU A 30 2.26 -10.66 2.54
N GLN A 31 2.09 -9.47 3.12
CA GLN A 31 3.12 -8.78 3.90
C GLN A 31 3.61 -9.66 5.05
N HIS A 32 2.70 -10.31 5.76
CA HIS A 32 3.06 -11.23 6.85
C HIS A 32 3.90 -12.43 6.36
N TYR A 33 3.68 -12.90 5.15
CA TYR A 33 4.48 -13.96 4.52
C TYR A 33 5.79 -13.45 3.90
N GLY A 34 6.11 -12.17 4.07
CA GLY A 34 7.36 -11.57 3.59
C GLY A 34 7.33 -11.19 2.11
N LEU A 35 6.15 -11.18 1.47
CA LEU A 35 6.02 -10.67 0.12
C LEU A 35 6.06 -9.15 0.15
N PRO A 36 6.89 -8.47 -0.65
CA PRO A 36 6.91 -7.01 -0.69
C PRO A 36 5.58 -6.48 -1.26
N THR A 37 4.83 -5.78 -0.42
CA THR A 37 3.59 -5.10 -0.78
C THR A 37 3.76 -3.59 -0.58
N ARG A 38 2.74 -2.80 -0.92
CA ARG A 38 2.71 -1.36 -0.62
C ARG A 38 2.40 -1.04 0.85
N LEU A 39 2.32 -2.02 1.70
CA LEU A 39 2.16 -1.82 3.14
C LEU A 39 3.52 -1.69 3.79
N LEU A 40 3.61 -0.80 4.76
CA LEU A 40 4.74 -0.68 5.68
C LEU A 40 4.23 -0.96 7.09
N ASP A 41 4.88 -1.87 7.79
CA ASP A 41 4.57 -2.16 9.19
C ASP A 41 4.94 -0.94 10.05
N VAL A 42 4.02 -0.49 10.87
CA VAL A 42 4.21 0.59 11.84
C VAL A 42 3.70 0.15 13.20
N THR A 43 4.07 0.85 14.25
CA THR A 43 3.59 0.57 15.61
C THR A 43 3.10 1.85 16.28
N GLU A 44 2.05 1.72 17.07
CA GLU A 44 1.53 2.81 17.92
C GLU A 44 2.28 2.87 19.25
N ASN A 45 3.10 1.85 19.57
CA ASN A 45 3.85 1.79 20.80
C ASN A 45 5.28 2.31 20.62
N PRO A 46 5.66 3.44 21.24
CA PRO A 46 6.99 4.03 21.09
C PRO A 46 8.12 3.14 21.60
N LEU A 47 7.86 2.28 22.60
CA LEU A 47 8.85 1.35 23.12
C LEU A 47 9.15 0.22 22.12
N VAL A 48 8.14 -0.23 21.38
CA VAL A 48 8.32 -1.20 20.31
C VAL A 48 9.11 -0.57 19.15
N ALA A 49 8.82 0.68 18.79
CA ALA A 49 9.58 1.41 17.80
C ALA A 49 11.06 1.56 18.21
N LEU A 50 11.30 1.93 19.48
CA LEU A 50 12.64 2.04 20.01
C LEU A 50 13.37 0.69 19.99
N TYR A 51 12.70 -0.38 20.39
CA TYR A 51 13.27 -1.73 20.35
C TYR A 51 13.76 -2.10 18.94
N PHE A 52 12.93 -1.88 17.92
CA PHE A 52 13.33 -2.15 16.53
C PHE A 52 14.46 -1.24 16.04
N ALA A 53 14.45 0.04 16.42
CA ALA A 53 15.51 0.97 16.07
C ALA A 53 16.87 0.62 16.73
N CYS A 54 16.84 0.00 17.91
CA CYS A 54 18.05 -0.43 18.63
C CYS A 54 18.55 -1.82 18.21
N GLN A 55 17.83 -2.53 17.31
CA GLN A 55 18.35 -3.81 16.83
C GLN A 55 19.58 -3.59 15.98
N ASN A 56 20.55 -4.52 16.13
CA ASN A 56 21.81 -4.44 15.40
C ASN A 56 21.58 -4.74 13.90
N ASN A 57 21.44 -3.69 13.10
CA ASN A 57 21.28 -3.75 11.65
C ASN A 57 22.67 -3.66 10.99
N GLN A 58 23.47 -4.72 11.12
CA GLN A 58 24.72 -4.83 10.36
C GLN A 58 24.42 -5.22 8.92
N GLU A 59 24.63 -4.29 8.01
CA GLU A 59 24.56 -4.59 6.57
C GLU A 59 25.76 -5.44 6.16
N LYS A 60 25.50 -6.40 5.27
CA LYS A 60 26.53 -7.24 4.66
C LYS A 60 26.82 -6.72 3.27
N LYS A 61 28.04 -6.24 3.06
CA LYS A 61 28.53 -5.88 1.73
C LYS A 61 29.23 -7.08 1.10
N ILE A 62 28.79 -7.51 -0.07
CA ILE A 62 29.44 -8.57 -0.84
C ILE A 62 30.23 -7.89 -1.96
N THR A 63 31.56 -8.01 -1.89
CA THR A 63 32.47 -7.52 -2.95
C THR A 63 33.43 -8.67 -3.28
N ASP A 64 33.52 -9.03 -4.56
CA ASP A 64 34.37 -10.11 -5.08
C ASP A 64 34.21 -11.46 -4.33
N GLY A 65 32.95 -11.81 -4.02
CA GLY A 65 32.63 -13.06 -3.29
C GLY A 65 33.00 -13.05 -1.81
N LYS A 66 33.54 -11.95 -1.28
CA LYS A 66 33.81 -11.78 0.15
C LYS A 66 32.71 -10.98 0.83
N THR A 67 32.16 -11.53 1.91
CA THR A 67 31.19 -10.84 2.74
C THR A 67 31.93 -10.02 3.80
N THR A 68 31.74 -8.70 3.76
CA THR A 68 32.24 -7.78 4.78
C THR A 68 31.07 -7.24 5.59
N LEU A 69 31.16 -7.31 6.92
CA LEU A 69 30.18 -6.68 7.80
C LEU A 69 30.50 -5.18 7.89
N LEU A 70 29.52 -4.34 7.54
CA LEU A 70 29.63 -2.89 7.74
C LEU A 70 29.45 -2.56 9.22
N PRO A 71 30.03 -1.44 9.72
CA PRO A 71 29.77 -0.99 11.08
C PRO A 71 28.27 -0.78 11.30
N PRO A 72 27.74 -1.05 12.51
CA PRO A 72 26.35 -0.82 12.82
C PRO A 72 26.00 0.66 12.63
N THR A 73 24.86 0.93 12.01
CA THR A 73 24.34 2.29 11.84
C THR A 73 23.36 2.63 12.96
N ASP A 74 23.27 3.90 13.31
CA ASP A 74 22.29 4.39 14.28
C ASP A 74 20.86 4.13 13.76
N GLY A 75 20.00 3.60 14.63
CA GLY A 75 18.59 3.46 14.32
C GLY A 75 17.89 4.82 14.31
N LYS A 76 16.86 4.95 13.47
CA LYS A 76 16.04 6.16 13.39
C LYS A 76 14.58 5.82 13.64
N ILE A 77 13.89 6.64 14.41
CA ILE A 77 12.45 6.54 14.64
C ILE A 77 11.77 7.70 13.92
N TYR A 78 10.86 7.36 13.02
CA TYR A 78 9.99 8.32 12.37
C TYR A 78 8.63 8.25 13.04
N TYR A 79 8.03 9.39 13.34
CA TYR A 79 6.70 9.43 13.95
C TYR A 79 5.82 10.49 13.29
N LYS A 80 4.53 10.23 13.26
CA LYS A 80 3.51 11.16 12.84
C LYS A 80 2.30 11.01 13.74
N ARG A 81 1.68 12.12 14.16
CA ARG A 81 0.40 12.11 14.84
C ARG A 81 -0.69 12.00 13.79
N ASP A 82 -1.40 10.89 13.81
CA ASP A 82 -2.53 10.62 12.90
C ASP A 82 -3.52 9.72 13.63
N TYR A 83 -4.82 9.88 13.32
CA TYR A 83 -5.87 9.03 13.91
C TYR A 83 -6.06 7.71 13.17
N GLY A 84 -5.39 7.55 12.04
CA GLY A 84 -5.53 6.39 11.19
C GLY A 84 -6.90 6.28 10.51
N LYS A 85 -6.96 5.40 9.52
CA LYS A 85 -8.18 5.03 8.78
C LYS A 85 -8.56 3.59 9.10
N SER A 86 -9.85 3.28 9.02
CA SER A 86 -10.29 1.88 9.02
C SER A 86 -9.93 1.23 7.69
N TYR A 87 -9.66 -0.07 7.71
CA TYR A 87 -9.50 -0.84 6.46
C TYR A 87 -10.77 -0.85 5.59
N SER A 88 -11.94 -0.51 6.17
CA SER A 88 -13.21 -0.36 5.45
C SER A 88 -13.41 1.01 4.79
N ASP A 89 -12.56 1.98 5.08
CA ASP A 89 -12.64 3.32 4.49
C ASP A 89 -12.34 3.28 3.00
N ILE A 90 -13.01 4.16 2.25
CA ILE A 90 -12.96 4.15 0.78
C ILE A 90 -11.55 4.34 0.24
N GLU A 91 -10.75 5.20 0.88
CA GLU A 91 -9.38 5.47 0.47
C GLU A 91 -8.50 4.22 0.58
N ILE A 92 -8.71 3.43 1.63
CA ILE A 92 -7.95 2.19 1.85
C ILE A 92 -8.39 1.13 0.85
N LYS A 93 -9.69 1.00 0.59
CA LYS A 93 -10.21 0.10 -0.45
C LYS A 93 -9.68 0.44 -1.83
N VAL A 94 -9.64 1.73 -2.19
CA VAL A 94 -9.09 2.20 -3.47
C VAL A 94 -7.63 1.82 -3.61
N LEU A 95 -6.79 2.07 -2.59
CA LEU A 95 -5.38 1.75 -2.65
C LEU A 95 -5.12 0.24 -2.67
N ALA A 96 -5.89 -0.53 -1.92
CA ALA A 96 -5.80 -1.99 -1.93
C ALA A 96 -6.23 -2.58 -3.29
N TYR A 97 -7.31 -2.05 -3.89
CA TYR A 97 -7.72 -2.40 -5.25
C TYR A 97 -6.61 -2.17 -6.26
N LEU A 98 -5.98 -0.99 -6.23
CA LEU A 98 -4.88 -0.61 -7.11
C LEU A 98 -3.62 -1.47 -6.93
N ALA A 99 -3.44 -2.10 -5.77
CA ALA A 99 -2.35 -3.04 -5.54
C ALA A 99 -2.60 -4.39 -6.24
N SER A 100 -3.84 -4.84 -6.18
CA SER A 100 -4.25 -6.19 -6.62
C SER A 100 -4.61 -6.26 -8.11
N HIS A 101 -4.84 -5.10 -8.75
CA HIS A 101 -5.24 -5.02 -10.14
C HIS A 101 -4.16 -4.41 -11.01
N GLU A 102 -3.96 -4.99 -12.17
CA GLU A 102 -2.98 -4.51 -13.14
C GLU A 102 -3.52 -3.23 -13.81
N ILE A 103 -2.71 -2.19 -13.76
CA ILE A 103 -2.97 -0.93 -14.46
C ILE A 103 -1.98 -0.86 -15.62
N SER A 104 -2.45 -1.18 -16.81
CA SER A 104 -1.63 -1.19 -18.04
C SER A 104 -2.12 -0.15 -19.04
N GLY A 105 -1.19 0.42 -19.80
CA GLY A 105 -1.50 1.37 -20.88
C GLY A 105 -2.04 2.70 -20.41
N ASP A 106 -2.94 3.26 -21.21
CA ASP A 106 -3.59 4.56 -20.95
C ASP A 106 -4.81 4.39 -20.02
N TYR A 107 -4.56 4.08 -18.75
CA TYR A 107 -5.62 3.92 -17.76
C TYR A 107 -6.03 5.28 -17.20
N THR A 108 -7.25 5.73 -17.52
CA THR A 108 -7.78 7.05 -17.14
C THR A 108 -8.43 7.03 -15.75
N LEU A 109 -8.59 8.21 -15.14
CA LEU A 109 -9.33 8.33 -13.86
C LEU A 109 -10.80 7.94 -14.01
N GLU A 110 -11.41 8.23 -15.16
CA GLU A 110 -12.78 7.82 -15.50
C GLU A 110 -12.90 6.30 -15.50
N LYS A 111 -11.96 5.62 -16.17
CA LYS A 111 -11.93 4.15 -16.19
C LYS A 111 -11.72 3.58 -14.79
N LEU A 112 -10.79 4.15 -14.03
CA LEU A 112 -10.57 3.75 -12.64
C LEU A 112 -11.85 3.89 -11.81
N LEU A 113 -12.51 5.04 -11.88
CA LEU A 113 -13.76 5.28 -11.14
C LEU A 113 -14.86 4.30 -11.55
N SER A 114 -15.01 4.04 -12.85
CA SER A 114 -15.96 3.04 -13.37
C SER A 114 -15.66 1.62 -12.82
N ASP A 115 -14.39 1.23 -12.80
CA ASP A 115 -14.01 -0.09 -12.31
C ASP A 115 -14.18 -0.19 -10.78
N LEU A 116 -13.87 0.87 -10.02
CA LEU A 116 -14.13 0.95 -8.58
C LEU A 116 -15.64 0.88 -8.25
N ASN A 117 -16.48 1.49 -9.07
CA ASN A 117 -17.94 1.36 -8.94
C ASN A 117 -18.41 -0.08 -9.20
N LYS A 118 -17.95 -0.70 -10.30
CA LYS A 118 -18.27 -2.10 -10.61
C LYS A 118 -17.79 -3.07 -9.51
N TYR A 119 -16.69 -2.75 -8.87
CA TYR A 119 -16.13 -3.54 -7.76
C TYR A 119 -16.84 -3.28 -6.43
N GLY A 120 -17.77 -2.31 -6.38
CA GLY A 120 -18.57 -1.98 -5.21
C GLY A 120 -17.83 -1.12 -4.16
N ILE A 121 -16.73 -0.46 -4.55
CA ILE A 121 -15.99 0.48 -3.69
C ILE A 121 -16.66 1.84 -3.68
N TYR A 122 -17.13 2.31 -4.85
CA TYR A 122 -17.91 3.54 -5.02
C TYR A 122 -19.36 3.20 -5.33
N THR A 123 -20.29 3.92 -4.71
CA THR A 123 -21.71 3.94 -5.09
C THR A 123 -21.95 4.87 -6.26
N ASP A 124 -23.07 4.73 -6.98
CA ASP A 124 -23.43 5.61 -8.09
C ASP A 124 -23.52 7.09 -7.69
N LYS A 125 -23.89 7.36 -6.44
CA LYS A 125 -23.93 8.72 -5.88
C LYS A 125 -22.50 9.28 -5.74
N GLU A 126 -21.60 8.52 -5.15
CA GLU A 126 -20.19 8.92 -4.97
C GLU A 126 -19.46 9.07 -6.31
N VAL A 127 -19.80 8.26 -7.32
CA VAL A 127 -19.30 8.42 -8.69
C VAL A 127 -19.64 9.79 -9.20
N LYS A 128 -20.93 10.20 -9.16
CA LYS A 128 -21.38 11.52 -9.63
C LYS A 128 -20.72 12.67 -8.86
N GLU A 129 -20.54 12.52 -7.54
CA GLU A 129 -19.84 13.50 -6.71
C GLU A 129 -18.37 13.62 -7.08
N CYS A 130 -17.71 12.49 -7.38
CA CYS A 130 -16.34 12.47 -7.83
C CYS A 130 -16.15 13.12 -9.19
N GLU A 131 -17.03 12.83 -10.16
CA GLU A 131 -17.05 13.46 -11.48
C GLU A 131 -17.29 14.97 -11.38
N ALA A 132 -18.28 15.39 -10.58
CA ALA A 132 -18.59 16.81 -10.35
C ALA A 132 -17.40 17.59 -9.71
N SER A 133 -16.54 16.90 -8.96
CA SER A 133 -15.29 17.46 -8.41
C SER A 133 -14.10 17.35 -9.36
N GLU A 134 -14.30 17.01 -10.61
CA GLU A 134 -13.22 16.77 -11.60
C GLU A 134 -12.19 15.74 -11.06
N TYR A 135 -12.67 14.67 -10.44
CA TYR A 135 -11.85 13.59 -9.84
C TYR A 135 -10.86 14.02 -8.76
N LYS A 136 -10.98 15.23 -8.18
CA LYS A 136 -10.03 15.76 -7.19
C LYS A 136 -9.93 14.88 -5.93
N SER A 137 -11.05 14.35 -5.47
CA SER A 137 -11.09 13.44 -4.32
C SER A 137 -10.35 12.14 -4.59
N LEU A 138 -10.62 11.49 -5.73
CA LEU A 138 -9.95 10.27 -6.15
C LEU A 138 -8.45 10.50 -6.35
N LEU A 139 -8.09 11.60 -7.02
CA LEU A 139 -6.70 11.99 -7.24
C LEU A 139 -5.95 12.18 -5.92
N SER A 140 -6.57 12.91 -4.97
CA SER A 140 -6.01 13.09 -3.63
C SER A 140 -5.81 11.74 -2.91
N THR A 141 -6.76 10.83 -3.05
CA THR A 141 -6.71 9.50 -2.44
C THR A 141 -5.51 8.69 -2.95
N ILE A 142 -5.34 8.62 -4.26
CA ILE A 142 -4.28 7.79 -4.87
C ILE A 142 -2.87 8.35 -4.66
N GLN A 143 -2.73 9.64 -4.37
CA GLN A 143 -1.45 10.31 -4.15
C GLN A 143 -0.99 10.32 -2.69
N ARG A 144 -1.86 10.02 -1.74
CA ARG A 144 -1.55 10.10 -0.31
C ARG A 144 -1.25 8.73 0.30
N ASN A 145 -0.48 8.75 1.38
CA ASN A 145 -0.27 7.61 2.25
C ASN A 145 -1.22 7.71 3.44
N TYR A 146 -1.75 6.58 3.88
CA TYR A 146 -2.69 6.52 5.00
C TYR A 146 -2.22 5.52 6.05
N PHE A 147 -2.30 5.90 7.32
CA PHE A 147 -2.22 4.96 8.42
C PHE A 147 -3.52 4.17 8.50
N VAL A 148 -3.39 2.86 8.64
CA VAL A 148 -4.53 1.95 8.73
C VAL A 148 -4.51 1.27 10.07
N ILE A 149 -5.54 1.53 10.88
CA ILE A 149 -5.75 0.83 12.15
C ILE A 149 -6.19 -0.60 11.80
N SER A 150 -5.40 -1.56 12.23
CA SER A 150 -5.65 -2.98 11.95
C SER A 150 -6.49 -3.58 13.08
N ASN A 151 -7.76 -3.87 12.78
CA ASN A 151 -8.59 -4.76 13.60
C ASN A 151 -8.39 -6.24 13.20
N LEU A 152 -7.32 -6.54 12.46
CA LEU A 152 -7.02 -7.91 12.07
C LEU A 152 -6.66 -8.72 13.31
N ASN A 153 -7.33 -9.84 13.53
CA ASN A 153 -7.10 -10.79 14.62
C ASN A 153 -5.77 -11.56 14.45
N ASN A 154 -4.69 -10.84 14.21
CA ASN A 154 -3.35 -11.40 14.14
C ASN A 154 -2.67 -11.18 15.48
N GLU A 155 -2.41 -12.23 16.22
CA GLU A 155 -1.77 -12.18 17.56
C GLU A 155 -0.46 -11.38 17.56
N ARG A 156 0.32 -11.42 16.49
CA ARG A 156 1.57 -10.68 16.37
C ARG A 156 1.30 -9.17 16.30
N LEU A 157 0.34 -8.74 15.49
CA LEU A 157 -0.04 -7.33 15.38
C LEU A 157 -0.60 -6.79 16.69
N VAL A 158 -1.46 -7.59 17.34
CA VAL A 158 -2.02 -7.23 18.66
C VAL A 158 -0.91 -7.06 19.70
N ARG A 159 0.03 -8.00 19.79
CA ARG A 159 1.13 -7.95 20.76
C ARG A 159 2.10 -6.78 20.54
N GLN A 160 2.23 -6.32 19.30
CA GLN A 160 3.14 -5.23 18.93
C GLN A 160 2.43 -3.88 18.79
N SER A 161 1.12 -3.79 19.10
CA SER A 161 0.29 -2.63 18.77
C SER A 161 0.53 -2.20 17.31
N GLY A 162 0.57 -3.19 16.43
CA GLY A 162 0.95 -3.03 15.03
C GLY A 162 -0.20 -2.46 14.21
N SER A 163 0.16 -1.55 13.34
CA SER A 163 -0.70 -0.95 12.33
C SER A 163 0.04 -0.94 11.00
N PHE A 164 -0.60 -0.45 9.95
CA PHE A 164 0.03 -0.36 8.64
C PHE A 164 0.02 1.07 8.11
N LEU A 165 1.04 1.41 7.33
CA LEU A 165 1.00 2.55 6.43
C LEU A 165 0.80 2.01 5.01
N ILE A 166 -0.34 2.34 4.38
CA ILE A 166 -0.57 2.01 2.96
C ILE A 166 -0.08 3.17 2.09
N CYS A 167 0.78 2.86 1.12
CA CYS A 167 1.40 3.87 0.27
C CYS A 167 0.57 4.13 -0.99
N GLY A 168 0.27 5.39 -1.25
CA GLY A 168 -0.40 5.85 -2.46
C GLY A 168 0.56 5.96 -3.65
N LYS A 169 1.29 6.99 -3.78
CA LYS A 169 2.31 7.26 -4.82
C LYS A 169 1.95 6.84 -6.26
N TYR A 170 0.85 7.34 -6.77
CA TYR A 170 0.59 7.29 -8.21
C TYR A 170 0.82 8.67 -8.83
N ASN A 171 1.69 8.74 -9.83
CA ASN A 171 1.79 9.94 -10.67
C ASN A 171 0.61 9.95 -11.63
N VAL A 172 -0.12 11.03 -11.61
CA VAL A 172 -1.16 11.32 -12.59
C VAL A 172 -0.62 12.35 -13.54
N GLN A 173 -0.48 11.98 -14.82
CA GLN A 173 -0.16 12.92 -15.88
C GLN A 173 -1.47 13.43 -16.48
N LEU A 174 -1.73 14.72 -16.34
CA LEU A 174 -2.82 15.39 -17.05
C LEU A 174 -2.39 15.55 -18.50
N LYS A 175 -3.08 14.91 -19.43
CA LYS A 175 -2.97 15.23 -20.84
C LYS A 175 -3.87 16.45 -21.10
N GLU A 176 -3.29 17.63 -21.15
CA GLU A 176 -4.00 18.92 -21.34
C GLU A 176 -4.86 19.00 -22.60
N LYS A 177 -4.66 18.12 -23.58
CA LYS A 177 -5.35 18.20 -24.88
C LYS A 177 -6.74 17.54 -24.96
N LEU A 178 -7.17 16.75 -23.96
CA LEU A 178 -8.44 15.99 -24.04
C LEU A 178 -9.21 15.90 -22.73
N GLY A 179 -8.84 16.62 -21.68
CA GLY A 179 -9.50 16.51 -20.36
C GLY A 179 -9.34 15.15 -19.68
N GLN A 180 -8.49 14.25 -20.20
CA GLN A 180 -8.28 12.92 -19.67
C GLN A 180 -7.00 12.87 -18.83
N SER A 181 -7.14 12.41 -17.60
CA SER A 181 -6.01 12.18 -16.69
C SER A 181 -5.58 10.72 -16.74
N ILE A 182 -4.29 10.49 -16.96
CA ILE A 182 -3.72 9.13 -17.00
C ILE A 182 -3.09 8.81 -15.66
N VAL A 183 -3.49 7.69 -15.07
CA VAL A 183 -2.88 7.16 -13.86
C VAL A 183 -1.67 6.33 -14.24
N LYS A 184 -0.47 6.81 -13.91
CA LYS A 184 0.77 6.04 -14.06
C LYS A 184 1.34 5.73 -12.69
N ARG A 185 1.81 4.51 -12.53
CA ARG A 185 2.57 4.10 -11.34
C ARG A 185 3.90 4.84 -11.34
N ALA A 186 4.15 5.64 -10.30
CA ALA A 186 5.49 6.18 -10.08
C ALA A 186 6.38 5.05 -9.58
N TYR A 187 7.26 4.56 -10.43
CA TYR A 187 8.46 3.92 -9.93
C TYR A 187 9.32 5.05 -9.35
N SER A 188 9.49 5.09 -8.04
CA SER A 188 10.60 5.82 -7.49
C SER A 188 11.84 5.09 -8.01
N ASP A 189 12.59 5.75 -8.88
CA ASP A 189 13.97 5.37 -9.13
C ASP A 189 14.67 5.44 -7.77
N VAL A 190 14.76 4.30 -7.11
CA VAL A 190 15.77 4.09 -6.09
C VAL A 190 17.03 3.85 -6.90
N GLN A 191 17.59 4.91 -7.39
CA GLN A 191 18.98 4.93 -7.80
C GLN A 191 19.78 5.30 -6.56
N ASP A 192 20.58 4.33 -6.13
CA ASP A 192 21.80 4.36 -5.31
C ASP A 192 21.73 5.01 -3.92
#